data_e4da8d29d23f38c2977aaa024c33b6e5
#
_entry.id   e4da8d29d23f38c2977aaa024c33b6e5
#
_cell.length_a   1.000
_cell.length_b   1.000
_cell.length_c   1.000
_cell.angle_alpha   90.00
_cell.angle_beta   90.00
_cell.angle_gamma   90.00
#
_symmetry.space_group_name_H-M   'P 1'
#
loop_
_entity.id
_entity.type
_entity.pdbx_description
1 polymer ?
#
loop_
_entity_poly.entity_id
_entity_poly.type
_entity_poly.pdbx_seq_one_letter_code
_entity_poly.pdbx_strand_id
1 'polypeptide(L)'
;MKRKLKHCSSLPKRMVLGASLALIATGSLWATRASSTSLHTDIVESITQQKTIKGKVLDVQGESIIGANVIIKGTSNGVITDIDGNFTLDNVQVGSVIQISYIGYLTKEVKITGNTT
;
A
#
# COMPACT_ATOMS: atom_id res chain seq x y z
N MET A 1 2.61 36.83 -2.75
CA MET A 1 3.76 36.48 -3.60
C MET A 1 3.58 35.08 -4.16
N LYS A 2 3.24 34.97 -5.42
CA LYS A 2 3.04 33.67 -6.10
C LYS A 2 4.39 33.16 -6.61
N ARG A 3 4.92 32.07 -6.10
CA ARG A 3 6.10 31.40 -6.64
C ARG A 3 5.66 30.44 -7.74
N LYS A 4 6.00 30.77 -8.98
CA LYS A 4 5.85 29.89 -10.15
C LYS A 4 6.90 28.78 -10.08
N LEU A 5 6.45 27.54 -10.03
CA LEU A 5 7.30 26.37 -10.27
C LEU A 5 7.57 26.28 -11.78
N LYS A 6 8.82 26.42 -12.18
CA LYS A 6 9.27 26.20 -13.55
C LYS A 6 9.41 24.70 -13.80
N HIS A 7 8.59 24.22 -14.70
CA HIS A 7 8.68 22.88 -15.26
C HIS A 7 9.91 22.83 -16.19
N CYS A 8 10.90 22.05 -15.81
CA CYS A 8 12.06 21.80 -16.66
C CYS A 8 11.83 20.49 -17.40
N SER A 9 11.32 20.58 -18.64
CA SER A 9 11.29 19.46 -19.57
C SER A 9 12.46 19.62 -20.54
N SER A 10 13.45 18.79 -20.44
CA SER A 10 14.47 18.63 -21.46
C SER A 10 14.48 17.19 -21.98
N LEU A 11 13.84 16.99 -23.11
CA LEU A 11 13.98 15.78 -23.93
C LEU A 11 15.12 16.01 -24.94
N PRO A 12 16.13 15.15 -25.01
CA PRO A 12 17.05 15.17 -26.14
C PRO A 12 16.48 14.37 -27.31
N LYS A 13 16.13 15.05 -28.37
CA LYS A 13 15.98 14.46 -29.70
C LYS A 13 17.36 13.96 -30.15
N ARG A 14 17.50 12.69 -30.38
CA ARG A 14 18.57 12.15 -31.20
C ARG A 14 17.96 11.43 -32.39
N MET A 15 17.95 12.15 -33.51
CA MET A 15 17.88 11.60 -34.84
C MET A 15 19.20 10.91 -35.14
N VAL A 16 19.15 9.67 -35.57
CA VAL A 16 20.23 9.06 -36.32
C VAL A 16 19.63 8.40 -37.56
N LEU A 17 19.82 9.09 -38.70
CA LEU A 17 19.70 8.50 -40.03
C LEU A 17 20.97 7.66 -40.26
N GLY A 18 20.79 6.42 -40.63
CA GLY A 18 21.84 5.58 -41.16
C GLY A 18 21.26 4.61 -42.18
N ALA A 19 21.25 5.01 -43.42
CA ALA A 19 21.01 4.12 -44.53
C ALA A 19 22.27 3.32 -44.81
N SER A 20 22.16 2.01 -44.89
CA SER A 20 23.13 1.17 -45.57
C SER A 20 22.45 -0.05 -46.15
N LEU A 21 22.46 -0.06 -47.48
CA LEU A 21 22.02 -1.10 -48.37
C LEU A 21 23.13 -2.15 -48.45
N ALA A 22 22.82 -3.41 -48.16
CA ALA A 22 23.63 -4.54 -48.63
C ALA A 22 22.74 -5.78 -48.81
N LEU A 23 22.53 -6.10 -50.08
CA LEU A 23 22.03 -7.36 -50.59
C LEU A 23 23.09 -8.44 -50.44
N ILE A 24 22.77 -9.52 -49.80
CA ILE A 24 23.32 -10.86 -50.15
C ILE A 24 22.26 -11.89 -49.86
N ALA A 25 21.79 -12.52 -50.92
CA ALA A 25 20.98 -13.75 -50.87
C ALA A 25 21.89 -14.96 -50.66
N THR A 26 21.51 -15.85 -49.79
CA THR A 26 21.59 -17.29 -49.96
C THR A 26 20.94 -17.99 -48.76
N GLY A 27 19.95 -18.69 -48.98
CA GLY A 27 19.49 -20.04 -48.72
C GLY A 27 19.77 -20.69 -47.41
N SER A 28 18.73 -21.34 -46.93
CA SER A 28 18.66 -22.55 -46.08
C SER A 28 17.87 -22.33 -44.78
N LEU A 29 16.64 -22.81 -44.84
CA LEU A 29 16.14 -23.97 -44.09
C LEU A 29 16.06 -23.86 -42.55
N TRP A 30 14.79 -23.83 -42.11
CA TRP A 30 14.30 -24.55 -40.94
C TRP A 30 14.81 -24.11 -39.59
N ALA A 31 14.03 -23.26 -38.95
CA ALA A 31 13.75 -23.40 -37.54
C ALA A 31 12.43 -22.72 -37.24
N THR A 32 11.36 -23.49 -37.24
CA THR A 32 10.13 -23.13 -36.52
C THR A 32 10.45 -23.05 -35.03
N ARG A 33 10.92 -21.93 -34.58
CA ARG A 33 10.89 -21.62 -33.15
C ARG A 33 9.47 -21.20 -32.82
N ALA A 34 8.74 -22.11 -32.23
CA ALA A 34 7.56 -21.78 -31.48
C ALA A 34 7.98 -20.80 -30.41
N SER A 35 7.71 -19.52 -30.68
CA SER A 35 7.75 -18.49 -29.62
C SER A 35 6.60 -18.79 -28.69
N SER A 36 6.87 -19.54 -27.64
CA SER A 36 6.04 -19.55 -26.47
C SER A 36 6.07 -18.13 -25.93
N THR A 37 5.07 -17.35 -26.32
CA THR A 37 4.74 -16.10 -25.68
C THR A 37 4.31 -16.45 -24.27
N SER A 38 5.26 -16.43 -23.35
CA SER A 38 4.97 -16.39 -21.93
C SER A 38 4.20 -15.11 -21.71
N LEU A 39 2.89 -15.22 -21.59
CA LEU A 39 2.08 -14.19 -20.98
C LEU A 39 2.59 -14.07 -19.54
N HIS A 40 3.61 -13.25 -19.35
CA HIS A 40 3.92 -12.72 -18.04
C HIS A 40 2.74 -11.83 -17.69
N THR A 41 1.75 -12.45 -17.07
CA THR A 41 0.79 -11.71 -16.30
C THR A 41 1.61 -11.14 -15.15
N ASP A 42 2.05 -9.91 -15.28
CA ASP A 42 2.52 -9.12 -14.16
C ASP A 42 1.32 -8.98 -13.21
N ILE A 43 1.14 -9.98 -12.38
CA ILE A 43 0.37 -9.85 -11.18
C ILE A 43 1.20 -8.87 -10.35
N VAL A 44 0.87 -7.60 -10.48
CA VAL A 44 1.28 -6.59 -9.51
C VAL A 44 0.64 -7.04 -8.22
N GLU A 45 1.31 -7.92 -7.52
CA GLU A 45 0.99 -8.27 -6.15
C GLU A 45 1.16 -6.98 -5.37
N SER A 46 0.03 -6.31 -5.18
CA SER A 46 -0.06 -5.16 -4.31
C SER A 46 0.37 -5.68 -2.94
N ILE A 47 1.65 -5.52 -2.62
CA ILE A 47 2.17 -5.83 -1.30
C ILE A 47 1.52 -4.83 -0.35
N THR A 48 0.33 -5.18 0.10
CA THR A 48 -0.36 -4.47 1.14
C THR A 48 0.48 -4.66 2.39
N GLN A 49 1.26 -3.65 2.77
CA GLN A 49 2.03 -3.68 4.00
C GLN A 49 1.06 -3.79 5.17
N GLN A 50 0.90 -5.00 5.65
CA GLN A 50 0.17 -5.30 6.87
C GLN A 50 1.10 -4.98 8.04
N LYS A 51 0.63 -4.14 8.93
CA LYS A 51 1.38 -3.67 10.11
C LYS A 51 0.66 -4.09 11.38
N THR A 52 1.43 -4.44 12.41
CA THR A 52 0.92 -4.57 13.78
C THR A 52 0.88 -3.20 14.44
N ILE A 53 -0.25 -2.82 14.99
CA ILE A 53 -0.45 -1.57 15.71
C ILE A 53 -0.68 -1.87 17.18
N LYS A 54 0.03 -1.16 18.02
CA LYS A 54 -0.14 -1.17 19.47
C LYS A 54 -0.65 0.20 19.91
N GLY A 55 -1.55 0.20 20.87
CA GLY A 55 -2.08 1.43 21.42
C GLY A 55 -2.67 1.24 22.78
N LYS A 56 -3.10 2.34 23.38
CA LYS A 56 -3.75 2.38 24.67
C LYS A 56 -5.04 3.17 24.59
N VAL A 57 -6.11 2.64 25.16
CA VAL A 57 -7.42 3.31 25.23
C VAL A 57 -7.58 3.94 26.60
N LEU A 58 -7.75 5.25 26.60
CA LEU A 58 -7.97 6.06 27.79
C LEU A 58 -9.30 6.80 27.68
N ASP A 59 -9.92 7.05 28.82
CA ASP A 59 -11.08 7.92 28.90
C ASP A 59 -10.70 9.43 28.89
N VAL A 60 -11.67 10.29 29.05
CA VAL A 60 -11.45 11.76 29.08
C VAL A 60 -10.72 12.23 30.36
N GLN A 61 -10.62 11.39 31.37
CA GLN A 61 -9.92 11.65 32.63
C GLN A 61 -8.49 11.08 32.62
N GLY A 62 -8.14 10.32 31.56
CA GLY A 62 -6.84 9.67 31.44
C GLY A 62 -6.77 8.28 32.08
N GLU A 63 -7.91 7.71 32.47
CA GLU A 63 -7.98 6.37 33.04
C GLU A 63 -8.02 5.31 31.93
N SER A 64 -7.38 4.17 32.17
CA SER A 64 -7.33 3.06 31.22
C SER A 64 -8.68 2.36 31.10
N ILE A 65 -9.21 2.24 29.90
CA ILE A 65 -10.46 1.52 29.64
C ILE A 65 -10.18 0.04 29.40
N ILE A 66 -10.60 -0.78 30.34
CA ILE A 66 -10.48 -2.25 30.29
C ILE A 66 -11.67 -2.81 29.50
N GLY A 67 -11.42 -3.75 28.61
CA GLY A 67 -12.49 -4.45 27.89
C GLY A 67 -13.14 -3.61 26.76
N ALA A 68 -12.49 -2.53 26.31
CA ALA A 68 -12.92 -1.81 25.13
C ALA A 68 -12.71 -2.65 23.87
N ASN A 69 -13.69 -2.61 22.98
CA ASN A 69 -13.63 -3.31 21.71
C ASN A 69 -12.97 -2.43 20.66
N VAL A 70 -11.89 -2.90 20.05
CA VAL A 70 -11.10 -2.21 19.04
C VAL A 70 -11.17 -3.00 17.74
N ILE A 71 -11.86 -2.49 16.73
CA ILE A 71 -12.11 -3.20 15.46
C ILE A 71 -11.60 -2.37 14.29
N ILE A 72 -11.06 -3.02 13.26
CA ILE A 72 -10.80 -2.36 11.98
C ILE A 72 -12.11 -2.23 11.22
N LYS A 73 -12.55 -1.00 10.97
CA LYS A 73 -13.80 -0.71 10.27
C LYS A 73 -13.86 -1.42 8.90
N GLY A 74 -14.97 -2.12 8.67
CA GLY A 74 -15.17 -2.89 7.44
C GLY A 74 -14.54 -4.28 7.41
N THR A 75 -13.99 -4.74 8.54
CA THR A 75 -13.44 -6.09 8.67
C THR A 75 -13.96 -6.76 9.95
N SER A 76 -13.71 -8.07 10.08
CA SER A 76 -13.96 -8.81 11.33
C SER A 76 -12.73 -8.85 12.25
N ASN A 77 -11.68 -8.10 11.90
CA ASN A 77 -10.45 -8.08 12.69
C ASN A 77 -10.57 -7.08 13.83
N GLY A 78 -10.53 -7.58 15.06
CA GLY A 78 -10.66 -6.77 16.25
C GLY A 78 -10.09 -7.47 17.48
N VAL A 79 -9.80 -6.67 18.51
CA VAL A 79 -9.27 -7.12 19.80
C VAL A 79 -9.95 -6.35 20.94
N ILE A 80 -9.80 -6.87 22.14
CA ILE A 80 -10.30 -6.25 23.36
C ILE A 80 -9.09 -5.73 24.16
N THR A 81 -9.23 -4.54 24.76
CA THR A 81 -8.17 -3.96 25.59
C THR A 81 -7.96 -4.76 26.88
N ASP A 82 -6.71 -4.85 27.31
CA ASP A 82 -6.29 -5.52 28.54
C ASP A 82 -6.59 -4.68 29.80
N ILE A 83 -6.12 -5.17 30.96
CA ILE A 83 -6.32 -4.53 32.28
C ILE A 83 -5.66 -3.14 32.36
N ASP A 84 -4.67 -2.86 31.54
CA ASP A 84 -3.98 -1.58 31.44
C ASP A 84 -4.54 -0.70 30.31
N GLY A 85 -5.58 -1.17 29.61
CA GLY A 85 -6.17 -0.51 28.47
C GLY A 85 -5.36 -0.63 27.17
N ASN A 86 -4.32 -1.48 27.15
CA ASN A 86 -3.53 -1.68 25.94
C ASN A 86 -4.21 -2.64 24.97
N PHE A 87 -3.94 -2.44 23.68
CA PHE A 87 -4.35 -3.36 22.63
C PHE A 87 -3.21 -3.57 21.62
N THR A 88 -3.22 -4.72 20.99
CA THR A 88 -2.34 -5.06 19.87
C THR A 88 -3.22 -5.57 18.74
N LEU A 89 -3.18 -4.90 17.60
CA LEU A 89 -4.00 -5.21 16.43
C LEU A 89 -3.09 -5.54 15.26
N ASP A 90 -3.18 -6.78 14.77
CA ASP A 90 -2.37 -7.27 13.65
C ASP A 90 -3.08 -7.08 12.32
N ASN A 91 -2.31 -7.16 11.23
CA ASN A 91 -2.82 -7.08 9.86
C ASN A 91 -3.56 -5.77 9.55
N VAL A 92 -3.11 -4.66 10.11
CA VAL A 92 -3.68 -3.33 9.85
C VAL A 92 -3.04 -2.72 8.61
N GLN A 93 -3.85 -2.29 7.68
CA GLN A 93 -3.40 -1.55 6.50
C GLN A 93 -3.24 -0.07 6.84
N VAL A 94 -2.21 0.57 6.28
CA VAL A 94 -2.07 2.03 6.36
C VAL A 94 -3.27 2.70 5.71
N GLY A 95 -3.88 3.65 6.41
CA GLY A 95 -5.11 4.32 5.96
C GLY A 95 -6.41 3.70 6.47
N SER A 96 -6.36 2.53 7.13
CA SER A 96 -7.52 1.92 7.78
C SER A 96 -8.05 2.80 8.91
N VAL A 97 -9.34 2.65 9.18
CA VAL A 97 -9.99 3.30 10.31
C VAL A 97 -10.22 2.26 11.41
N ILE A 98 -9.73 2.54 12.60
CA ILE A 98 -10.03 1.74 13.79
C ILE A 98 -11.24 2.35 14.49
N GLN A 99 -12.18 1.51 14.84
CA GLN A 99 -13.36 1.87 15.61
C GLN A 99 -13.20 1.33 17.02
N ILE A 100 -13.27 2.21 18.01
CA ILE A 100 -13.16 1.87 19.43
C ILE A 100 -14.52 2.08 20.08
N SER A 101 -15.04 1.04 20.71
CA SER A 101 -16.33 1.08 21.38
C SER A 101 -16.25 0.46 22.78
N TYR A 102 -16.98 1.06 23.73
CA TYR A 102 -17.11 0.56 25.09
C TYR A 102 -18.49 0.95 25.65
N ILE A 103 -19.02 0.13 26.56
CA ILE A 103 -20.33 0.35 27.17
C ILE A 103 -20.33 1.67 27.96
N GLY A 104 -21.29 2.55 27.66
CA GLY A 104 -21.43 3.86 28.31
C GLY A 104 -20.58 4.98 27.67
N TYR A 105 -19.83 4.69 26.63
CA TYR A 105 -19.03 5.68 25.88
C TYR A 105 -19.47 5.79 24.42
N LEU A 106 -19.26 6.95 23.85
CA LEU A 106 -19.47 7.15 22.42
C LEU A 106 -18.37 6.43 21.63
N THR A 107 -18.75 5.74 20.58
CA THR A 107 -17.83 5.09 19.66
C THR A 107 -16.89 6.11 19.01
N LYS A 108 -15.59 5.88 19.08
CA LYS A 108 -14.56 6.73 18.50
C LYS A 108 -13.91 6.07 17.30
N GLU A 109 -13.74 6.82 16.23
CA GLU A 109 -13.01 6.37 15.03
C GLU A 109 -11.65 7.06 14.96
N VAL A 110 -10.61 6.28 14.68
CA VAL A 110 -9.22 6.77 14.54
C VAL A 110 -8.66 6.26 13.22
N LYS A 111 -8.23 7.16 12.36
CA LYS A 111 -7.57 6.81 11.10
C LYS A 111 -6.10 6.51 11.37
N ILE A 112 -5.63 5.35 10.89
CA ILE A 112 -4.24 4.94 11.01
C ILE A 112 -3.41 5.60 9.91
N THR A 113 -2.52 6.48 10.31
CA THR A 113 -1.49 7.05 9.45
C THR A 113 -0.19 6.29 9.66
N GLY A 114 0.67 6.23 8.66
CA GLY A 114 1.87 5.38 8.67
C GLY A 114 2.85 5.58 9.86
N ASN A 115 2.68 6.64 10.64
CA ASN A 115 3.53 7.01 11.78
C ASN A 115 2.89 6.78 13.16
N THR A 116 1.82 5.99 13.25
CA THR A 116 1.22 5.68 14.54
C THR A 116 2.09 4.63 15.24
N THR A 117 2.88 5.07 16.19
CA THR A 117 3.65 4.23 17.12
C THR A 117 2.84 4.06 18.38
#